data_39ed33e55e5ab68a5a6c4ff62f3efc4b
#
_entry.id   39ed33e55e5ab68a5a6c4ff62f3efc4b
#
_cell.length_a   1.000
_cell.length_b   1.000
_cell.length_c   1.000
_cell.angle_alpha   90.00
_cell.angle_beta   90.00
_cell.angle_gamma   90.00
#
_symmetry.space_group_name_H-M   'P 1'
#
loop_
_entity.id
_entity.type
_entity.pdbx_description
1 polymer ?
#
loop_
_entity_poly.entity_id
_entity_poly.type
_entity_poly.pdbx_seq_one_letter_code
_entity_poly.pdbx_strand_id
1 'polypeptide(L)'
;MAATIEVRDLSHTYSAGTPFQHDAVKHMSFSVEKGEFLGIIGHTGSGKSTLIQHLNGLLRPTSGEILLDGTNIWQDKKTTRESRFRVGLVFQYPEYQLFEETVYRDIAFGPKNMGLSEEEIRTRVLRAAGFAGVDESLLEKSPFDLSGGQKRRVAIAGVIAMEPEVVIFDEPTAGLDPAGCASILGNIRDYQK
;
A
#
# COMPACT_ATOMS: atom_id res chain seq x y z
N MET A 1 -13.76 10.28 -17.56
CA MET A 1 -12.86 10.85 -16.52
C MET A 1 -11.48 10.30 -16.81
N ALA A 2 -10.41 10.99 -16.48
CA ALA A 2 -9.06 10.46 -16.68
C ALA A 2 -8.82 9.35 -15.66
N ALA A 3 -8.22 8.23 -16.07
CA ALA A 3 -7.86 7.13 -15.20
C ALA A 3 -6.78 7.58 -14.21
N THR A 4 -6.94 7.28 -12.92
CA THR A 4 -5.93 7.57 -11.89
C THR A 4 -4.70 6.69 -12.08
N ILE A 5 -4.89 5.39 -12.36
CA ILE A 5 -3.84 4.44 -12.72
C ILE A 5 -4.16 3.85 -14.09
N GLU A 6 -3.17 3.83 -14.97
CA GLU A 6 -3.26 3.12 -16.23
C GLU A 6 -2.04 2.20 -16.41
N VAL A 7 -2.31 0.94 -16.67
CA VAL A 7 -1.30 -0.10 -16.95
C VAL A 7 -1.38 -0.45 -18.42
N ARG A 8 -0.24 -0.36 -19.14
CA ARG A 8 -0.16 -0.61 -20.56
C ARG A 8 0.87 -1.69 -20.85
N ASP A 9 0.42 -2.82 -21.37
CA ASP A 9 1.22 -3.95 -21.84
C ASP A 9 2.30 -4.39 -20.84
N LEU A 10 1.96 -4.39 -19.56
CA LEU A 10 2.87 -4.68 -18.46
C LEU A 10 3.30 -6.14 -18.50
N SER A 11 4.62 -6.37 -18.52
CA SER A 11 5.19 -7.70 -18.34
C SER A 11 6.35 -7.65 -17.34
N HIS A 12 6.46 -8.72 -16.55
CA HIS A 12 7.57 -8.89 -15.61
C HIS A 12 8.07 -10.32 -15.59
N THR A 13 9.38 -10.44 -15.82
CA THR A 13 10.11 -11.71 -15.82
C THR A 13 11.19 -11.68 -14.75
N TYR A 14 11.09 -12.57 -13.76
CA TYR A 14 12.14 -12.78 -12.78
C TYR A 14 13.30 -13.56 -13.37
N SER A 15 14.53 -13.25 -12.96
CA SER A 15 15.75 -13.98 -13.35
C SER A 15 15.91 -14.15 -14.86
N ALA A 16 15.55 -13.12 -15.64
CA ALA A 16 15.64 -13.14 -17.10
C ALA A 16 17.04 -13.56 -17.57
N GLY A 17 17.09 -14.46 -18.58
CA GLY A 17 18.35 -14.97 -19.16
C GLY A 17 19.03 -16.03 -18.32
N THR A 18 18.42 -16.55 -17.26
CA THR A 18 18.93 -17.66 -16.44
C THR A 18 18.03 -18.90 -16.56
N PRO A 19 18.52 -20.10 -16.13
CA PRO A 19 17.69 -21.32 -16.06
C PRO A 19 16.48 -21.20 -15.11
N PHE A 20 16.46 -20.20 -14.23
CA PHE A 20 15.39 -19.94 -13.26
C PHE A 20 14.43 -18.84 -13.72
N GLN A 21 14.46 -18.50 -15.00
CA GLN A 21 13.56 -17.50 -15.58
C GLN A 21 12.10 -17.89 -15.36
N HIS A 22 11.33 -16.93 -14.83
CA HIS A 22 9.89 -17.09 -14.60
C HIS A 22 9.13 -15.81 -14.97
N ASP A 23 8.16 -15.96 -15.85
CA ASP A 23 7.27 -14.87 -16.24
C ASP A 23 6.11 -14.77 -15.24
N ALA A 24 6.13 -13.74 -14.40
CA ALA A 24 5.14 -13.54 -13.35
C ALA A 24 3.92 -12.73 -13.84
N VAL A 25 4.12 -11.78 -14.73
CA VAL A 25 3.07 -10.97 -15.36
C VAL A 25 3.33 -10.92 -16.85
N LYS A 26 2.28 -11.07 -17.68
CA LYS A 26 2.39 -11.07 -19.14
C LYS A 26 1.31 -10.19 -19.76
N HIS A 27 1.74 -9.18 -20.54
CA HIS A 27 0.89 -8.34 -21.38
C HIS A 27 -0.38 -7.84 -20.70
N MET A 28 -0.27 -7.42 -19.43
CA MET A 28 -1.40 -6.93 -18.63
C MET A 28 -1.70 -5.47 -18.98
N SER A 29 -2.96 -5.19 -19.30
CA SER A 29 -3.43 -3.82 -19.54
C SER A 29 -4.77 -3.61 -18.86
N PHE A 30 -4.90 -2.54 -18.09
CA PHE A 30 -6.15 -2.11 -17.45
C PHE A 30 -6.00 -0.67 -16.96
N SER A 31 -7.12 -0.07 -16.57
CA SER A 31 -7.14 1.24 -15.93
C SER A 31 -8.00 1.21 -14.68
N VAL A 32 -7.71 2.11 -13.74
CA VAL A 32 -8.50 2.34 -12.52
C VAL A 32 -8.85 3.81 -12.47
N GLU A 33 -10.13 4.12 -12.38
CA GLU A 33 -10.63 5.48 -12.29
C GLU A 33 -10.70 5.98 -10.85
N LYS A 34 -10.81 7.28 -10.67
CA LYS A 34 -10.97 7.87 -9.34
C LYS A 34 -12.30 7.42 -8.70
N GLY A 35 -12.20 6.90 -7.47
CA GLY A 35 -13.35 6.37 -6.73
C GLY A 35 -13.74 4.95 -7.12
N GLU A 36 -13.03 4.32 -8.05
CA GLU A 36 -13.27 2.93 -8.42
C GLU A 36 -12.72 1.96 -7.37
N PHE A 37 -13.41 0.85 -7.16
CA PHE A 37 -12.96 -0.29 -6.36
C PHE A 37 -12.68 -1.47 -7.29
N LEU A 38 -11.40 -1.80 -7.46
CA LEU A 38 -10.96 -2.90 -8.33
C LEU A 38 -10.56 -4.12 -7.48
N GLY A 39 -11.20 -5.26 -7.73
CA GLY A 39 -10.83 -6.55 -7.14
C GLY A 39 -9.92 -7.36 -8.06
N ILE A 40 -8.72 -7.75 -7.58
CA ILE A 40 -7.80 -8.62 -8.29
C ILE A 40 -7.90 -10.03 -7.71
N ILE A 41 -8.39 -10.99 -8.48
CA ILE A 41 -8.57 -12.38 -8.09
C ILE A 41 -7.66 -13.31 -8.90
N GLY A 42 -7.19 -14.37 -8.25
CA GLY A 42 -6.36 -15.41 -8.89
C GLY A 42 -5.80 -16.38 -7.84
N HIS A 43 -5.37 -17.55 -8.28
CA HIS A 43 -4.73 -18.54 -7.41
C HIS A 43 -3.35 -18.05 -6.88
N THR A 44 -2.83 -18.70 -5.86
CA THR A 44 -1.47 -18.45 -5.37
C THR A 44 -0.45 -18.67 -6.49
N GLY A 45 0.50 -17.75 -6.65
CA GLY A 45 1.50 -17.79 -7.72
C GLY A 45 1.02 -17.24 -9.08
N SER A 46 -0.21 -16.69 -9.18
CA SER A 46 -0.70 -16.08 -10.42
C SER A 46 -0.15 -14.69 -10.74
N GLY A 47 0.79 -14.17 -9.93
CA GLY A 47 1.43 -12.87 -10.16
C GLY A 47 0.73 -11.66 -9.50
N LYS A 48 -0.31 -11.86 -8.67
CA LYS A 48 -1.02 -10.76 -7.99
C LYS A 48 -0.09 -9.85 -7.21
N SER A 49 0.69 -10.40 -6.28
CA SER A 49 1.62 -9.62 -5.44
C SER A 49 2.72 -8.96 -6.27
N THR A 50 3.16 -9.60 -7.38
CA THR A 50 4.06 -8.98 -8.35
C THR A 50 3.40 -7.77 -9.00
N LEU A 51 2.18 -7.91 -9.49
CA LEU A 51 1.44 -6.83 -10.13
C LEU A 51 1.26 -5.62 -9.20
N ILE A 52 0.78 -5.82 -7.99
CA ILE A 52 0.54 -4.72 -7.04
C ILE A 52 1.83 -3.99 -6.64
N GLN A 53 2.96 -4.69 -6.56
CA GLN A 53 4.27 -4.07 -6.30
C GLN A 53 4.75 -3.20 -7.48
N HIS A 54 4.32 -3.50 -8.70
CA HIS A 54 4.55 -2.61 -9.83
C HIS A 54 3.73 -1.33 -9.73
N LEU A 55 2.46 -1.43 -9.31
CA LEU A 55 1.56 -0.27 -9.18
C LEU A 55 2.05 0.75 -8.16
N ASN A 56 2.70 0.30 -7.09
CA ASN A 56 3.33 1.15 -6.07
C ASN A 56 4.75 1.61 -6.44
N GLY A 57 5.31 1.16 -7.56
CA GLY A 57 6.69 1.48 -7.96
C GLY A 57 7.78 0.81 -7.13
N LEU A 58 7.49 -0.30 -6.44
CA LEU A 58 8.50 -1.15 -5.77
C LEU A 58 9.25 -2.03 -6.76
N LEU A 59 8.55 -2.59 -7.75
CA LEU A 59 9.13 -3.36 -8.83
C LEU A 59 9.07 -2.58 -10.13
N ARG A 60 10.18 -2.57 -10.88
CA ARG A 60 10.21 -2.03 -12.23
C ARG A 60 9.82 -3.11 -13.22
N PRO A 61 8.90 -2.84 -14.17
CA PRO A 61 8.52 -3.84 -15.17
C PRO A 61 9.67 -4.17 -16.12
N THR A 62 9.64 -5.38 -16.67
CA THR A 62 10.56 -5.78 -17.75
C THR A 62 10.17 -5.09 -19.07
N SER A 63 8.88 -4.93 -19.32
CA SER A 63 8.32 -4.15 -20.43
C SER A 63 6.95 -3.58 -20.08
N GLY A 64 6.46 -2.65 -20.91
CA GLY A 64 5.24 -1.91 -20.65
C GLY A 64 5.44 -0.72 -19.73
N GLU A 65 4.36 -0.05 -19.39
CA GLU A 65 4.39 1.16 -18.57
C GLU A 65 3.22 1.25 -17.60
N ILE A 66 3.43 2.03 -16.54
CA ILE A 66 2.41 2.35 -15.54
C ILE A 66 2.36 3.88 -15.45
N LEU A 67 1.17 4.40 -15.66
CA LEU A 67 0.91 5.83 -15.59
C LEU A 67 0.07 6.14 -14.36
N LEU A 68 0.43 7.18 -13.64
CA LEU A 68 -0.34 7.79 -12.58
C LEU A 68 -0.74 9.20 -13.03
N ASP A 69 -2.03 9.43 -13.24
CA ASP A 69 -2.57 10.65 -13.88
C ASP A 69 -1.85 10.99 -15.20
N GLY A 70 -1.63 9.99 -16.04
CA GLY A 70 -0.98 10.15 -17.34
C GLY A 70 0.55 10.27 -17.31
N THR A 71 1.18 10.29 -16.12
CA THR A 71 2.64 10.39 -15.97
C THR A 71 3.24 9.02 -15.66
N ASN A 72 4.23 8.58 -16.45
CA ASN A 72 4.91 7.31 -16.21
C ASN A 72 5.68 7.37 -14.88
N ILE A 73 5.35 6.46 -13.95
CA ILE A 73 5.95 6.42 -12.61
C ILE A 73 7.45 6.10 -12.62
N TRP A 74 7.98 5.60 -13.74
CA TRP A 74 9.39 5.27 -13.92
C TRP A 74 10.14 6.30 -14.77
N GLN A 75 9.53 7.47 -15.06
CA GLN A 75 10.13 8.51 -15.87
C GLN A 75 11.48 8.97 -15.28
N ASP A 76 11.53 9.21 -13.98
CA ASP A 76 12.73 9.55 -13.23
C ASP A 76 12.62 9.13 -11.75
N LYS A 77 13.73 9.27 -10.98
CA LYS A 77 13.78 8.89 -9.57
C LYS A 77 12.83 9.68 -8.67
N LYS A 78 12.61 10.96 -9.01
CA LYS A 78 11.72 11.85 -8.25
C LYS A 78 10.27 11.39 -8.42
N THR A 79 9.83 11.21 -9.66
CA THR A 79 8.50 10.72 -10.01
C THR A 79 8.22 9.36 -9.37
N THR A 80 9.19 8.42 -9.42
CA THR A 80 9.05 7.11 -8.75
C THR A 80 8.90 7.25 -7.24
N ARG A 81 9.63 8.18 -6.61
CA ARG A 81 9.51 8.42 -5.16
C ARG A 81 8.15 9.03 -4.81
N GLU A 82 7.70 10.00 -5.56
CA GLU A 82 6.40 10.67 -5.37
C GLU A 82 5.24 9.70 -5.57
N SER A 83 5.30 8.82 -6.57
CA SER A 83 4.26 7.81 -6.80
C SER A 83 4.09 6.85 -5.62
N ARG A 84 5.16 6.53 -4.87
CA ARG A 84 5.07 5.68 -3.67
C ARG A 84 4.31 6.32 -2.51
N PHE A 85 4.25 7.64 -2.44
CA PHE A 85 3.43 8.34 -1.46
C PHE A 85 1.97 8.44 -1.90
N ARG A 86 1.73 8.55 -3.21
CA ARG A 86 0.40 8.66 -3.79
C ARG A 86 -0.32 7.31 -3.92
N VAL A 87 0.45 6.22 -4.05
CA VAL A 87 -0.08 4.84 -4.11
C VAL A 87 0.37 4.08 -2.86
N GLY A 88 -0.46 4.05 -1.83
CA GLY A 88 -0.22 3.31 -0.61
C GLY A 88 -0.40 1.80 -0.83
N LEU A 89 0.51 1.00 -0.27
CA LEU A 89 0.45 -0.46 -0.33
C LEU A 89 0.46 -1.05 1.07
N VAL A 90 -0.64 -1.71 1.43
CA VAL A 90 -0.74 -2.53 2.64
C VAL A 90 -0.45 -3.98 2.24
N PHE A 91 0.69 -4.50 2.67
CA PHE A 91 1.10 -5.87 2.37
C PHE A 91 0.29 -6.92 3.12
N GLN A 92 0.38 -8.16 2.68
CA GLN A 92 -0.06 -9.31 3.46
C GLN A 92 0.75 -9.37 4.77
N TYR A 93 0.07 -9.53 5.91
CA TYR A 93 0.69 -9.47 7.25
C TYR A 93 1.49 -8.19 7.53
N PRO A 94 0.87 -7.00 7.41
CA PRO A 94 1.57 -5.72 7.51
C PRO A 94 2.15 -5.47 8.91
N GLU A 95 1.69 -6.19 9.93
CA GLU A 95 2.19 -6.17 11.30
C GLU A 95 3.66 -6.56 11.45
N TYR A 96 4.23 -7.28 10.49
CA TYR A 96 5.65 -7.61 10.48
C TYR A 96 6.55 -6.49 9.96
N GLN A 97 5.95 -5.39 9.49
CA GLN A 97 6.69 -4.24 8.98
C GLN A 97 6.91 -3.13 10.02
N LEU A 98 6.41 -3.31 11.24
CA LEU A 98 6.61 -2.36 12.34
C LEU A 98 8.05 -2.48 12.85
N PHE A 99 8.74 -1.34 13.03
CA PHE A 99 10.16 -1.31 13.38
C PHE A 99 10.57 -0.16 14.29
N GLU A 100 9.72 0.83 14.49
CA GLU A 100 10.02 2.00 15.31
C GLU A 100 9.86 1.73 16.81
N GLU A 101 10.40 2.63 17.65
CA GLU A 101 10.34 2.51 19.11
C GLU A 101 8.94 2.69 19.67
N THR A 102 8.11 3.54 19.01
CA THR A 102 6.74 3.83 19.43
C THR A 102 5.77 3.73 18.26
N VAL A 103 4.51 3.42 18.56
CA VAL A 103 3.41 3.41 17.60
C VAL A 103 3.31 4.74 16.85
N TYR A 104 3.43 5.87 17.60
CA TYR A 104 3.42 7.20 16.98
C TYR A 104 4.50 7.34 15.91
N ARG A 105 5.73 6.91 16.20
CA ARG A 105 6.86 7.01 15.26
C ARG A 105 6.67 6.13 14.04
N ASP A 106 6.14 4.90 14.21
CA ASP A 106 5.82 4.02 13.08
C ASP A 106 4.80 4.66 12.14
N ILE A 107 3.71 5.19 12.66
CA ILE A 107 2.68 5.87 11.86
C ILE A 107 3.25 7.15 11.22
N ALA A 108 4.09 7.90 11.92
CA ALA A 108 4.71 9.14 11.46
C ALA A 108 5.80 8.93 10.40
N PHE A 109 6.29 7.70 10.20
CA PHE A 109 7.45 7.43 9.33
C PHE A 109 7.21 7.87 7.88
N GLY A 110 6.06 7.53 7.30
CA GLY A 110 5.68 7.96 5.96
C GLY A 110 5.61 9.49 5.83
N PRO A 111 4.79 10.18 6.62
CA PRO A 111 4.71 11.64 6.66
C PRO A 111 6.04 12.37 6.85
N LYS A 112 6.94 11.86 7.70
CA LYS A 112 8.31 12.38 7.85
C LYS A 112 9.11 12.29 6.56
N ASN A 113 9.05 11.15 5.88
CA ASN A 113 9.73 10.95 4.60
C ASN A 113 9.17 11.82 3.46
N MET A 114 7.92 12.29 3.59
CA MET A 114 7.33 13.29 2.70
C MET A 114 7.89 14.69 2.95
N GLY A 115 8.55 14.93 4.08
CA GLY A 115 9.10 16.24 4.47
C GLY A 115 8.07 17.20 5.03
N LEU A 116 6.99 16.69 5.63
CA LEU A 116 5.94 17.50 6.25
C LEU A 116 6.42 18.14 7.55
N SER A 117 5.77 19.21 7.96
CA SER A 117 5.99 19.85 9.27
C SER A 117 5.54 18.95 10.43
N GLU A 118 6.12 19.12 11.61
CA GLU A 118 5.76 18.34 12.80
C GLU A 118 4.27 18.48 13.16
N GLU A 119 3.66 19.64 12.91
CA GLU A 119 2.24 19.88 13.15
C GLU A 119 1.36 19.07 12.17
N GLU A 120 1.73 19.05 10.88
CA GLU A 120 1.04 18.25 9.87
C GLU A 120 1.20 16.75 10.13
N ILE A 121 2.42 16.31 10.51
CA ILE A 121 2.69 14.92 10.88
C ILE A 121 1.79 14.50 12.03
N ARG A 122 1.73 15.29 13.10
CA ARG A 122 0.87 15.00 14.25
C ARG A 122 -0.60 14.89 13.85
N THR A 123 -1.08 15.82 13.06
CA THR A 123 -2.48 15.85 12.58
C THR A 123 -2.80 14.59 11.77
N ARG A 124 -1.92 14.21 10.84
CA ARG A 124 -2.10 13.01 10.02
C ARG A 124 -2.02 11.72 10.82
N VAL A 125 -1.08 11.63 11.78
CA VAL A 125 -0.96 10.48 12.69
C VAL A 125 -2.25 10.26 13.47
N LEU A 126 -2.77 11.30 14.12
CA LEU A 126 -4.01 11.20 14.91
C LEU A 126 -5.21 10.82 14.05
N ARG A 127 -5.35 11.41 12.85
CA ARG A 127 -6.40 11.07 11.90
C ARG A 127 -6.31 9.62 11.44
N ALA A 128 -5.11 9.17 11.05
CA ALA A 128 -4.88 7.80 10.57
C ALA A 128 -5.07 6.77 11.70
N ALA A 129 -4.63 7.07 12.92
CA ALA A 129 -4.86 6.24 14.09
C ALA A 129 -6.37 6.08 14.36
N GLY A 130 -7.13 7.18 14.38
CA GLY A 130 -8.59 7.14 14.54
C GLY A 130 -9.28 6.34 13.43
N PHE A 131 -8.89 6.52 12.17
CA PHE A 131 -9.41 5.75 11.04
C PHE A 131 -9.16 4.24 11.18
N ALA A 132 -7.95 3.84 11.55
CA ALA A 132 -7.59 2.43 11.72
C ALA A 132 -8.09 1.81 13.04
N GLY A 133 -8.70 2.62 13.92
CA GLY A 133 -9.15 2.17 15.25
C GLY A 133 -7.98 1.87 16.21
N VAL A 134 -6.90 2.65 16.12
CA VAL A 134 -5.79 2.64 17.07
C VAL A 134 -6.13 3.61 18.20
N ASP A 135 -6.18 3.11 19.44
CA ASP A 135 -6.42 3.93 20.61
C ASP A 135 -5.23 4.87 20.88
N GLU A 136 -5.50 6.15 21.14
CA GLU A 136 -4.45 7.15 21.38
C GLU A 136 -3.54 6.79 22.56
N SER A 137 -4.03 6.07 23.56
CA SER A 137 -3.21 5.60 24.70
C SER A 137 -2.11 4.60 24.29
N LEU A 138 -2.18 4.08 23.07
CA LEU A 138 -1.17 3.18 22.53
C LEU A 138 -0.04 3.92 21.78
N LEU A 139 -0.21 5.19 21.44
CA LEU A 139 0.73 5.92 20.59
C LEU A 139 2.16 5.98 21.15
N GLU A 140 2.29 6.07 22.47
CA GLU A 140 3.60 6.11 23.14
C GLU A 140 4.14 4.72 23.52
N LYS A 141 3.37 3.65 23.27
CA LYS A 141 3.83 2.29 23.53
C LYS A 141 4.71 1.76 22.42
N SER A 142 5.53 0.77 22.75
CA SER A 142 6.25 -0.01 21.75
C SER A 142 5.27 -0.80 20.88
N PRO A 143 5.38 -0.79 19.55
CA PRO A 143 4.57 -1.64 18.69
C PRO A 143 4.75 -3.13 19.00
N PHE A 144 5.90 -3.51 19.54
CA PHE A 144 6.19 -4.91 19.86
C PHE A 144 5.39 -5.46 21.04
N ASP A 145 4.89 -4.58 21.92
CA ASP A 145 4.06 -4.93 23.08
C ASP A 145 2.56 -5.09 22.74
N LEU A 146 2.19 -4.82 21.48
CA LEU A 146 0.80 -4.86 21.02
C LEU A 146 0.38 -6.27 20.62
N SER A 147 -0.94 -6.55 20.71
CA SER A 147 -1.54 -7.74 20.10
C SER A 147 -1.41 -7.70 18.55
N GLY A 148 -1.48 -8.88 17.90
CA GLY A 148 -1.39 -8.96 16.43
C GLY A 148 -2.40 -8.06 15.70
N GLY A 149 -3.66 -8.03 16.19
CA GLY A 149 -4.69 -7.16 15.63
C GLY A 149 -4.40 -5.66 15.82
N GLN A 150 -3.82 -5.26 16.96
CA GLN A 150 -3.39 -3.90 17.21
C GLN A 150 -2.21 -3.52 16.29
N LYS A 151 -1.20 -4.38 16.17
CA LYS A 151 -0.06 -4.20 15.25
C LYS A 151 -0.54 -3.96 13.82
N ARG A 152 -1.48 -4.79 13.36
CA ARG A 152 -2.05 -4.67 12.01
C ARG A 152 -2.73 -3.33 11.79
N ARG A 153 -3.50 -2.83 12.75
CA ARG A 153 -4.12 -1.51 12.71
C ARG A 153 -3.08 -0.39 12.64
N VAL A 154 -2.01 -0.50 13.42
CA VAL A 154 -0.89 0.46 13.39
C VAL A 154 -0.23 0.48 12.01
N ALA A 155 0.05 -0.68 11.43
CA ALA A 155 0.64 -0.76 10.09
C ALA A 155 -0.26 -0.18 9.00
N ILE A 156 -1.57 -0.41 9.07
CA ILE A 156 -2.56 0.23 8.18
C ILE A 156 -2.56 1.75 8.38
N ALA A 157 -2.57 2.21 9.64
CA ALA A 157 -2.49 3.64 9.95
C ALA A 157 -1.24 4.30 9.36
N GLY A 158 -0.09 3.62 9.37
CA GLY A 158 1.16 4.10 8.77
C GLY A 158 1.05 4.36 7.26
N VAL A 159 0.31 3.52 6.54
CA VAL A 159 0.03 3.74 5.11
C VAL A 159 -0.96 4.88 4.91
N ILE A 160 -2.05 4.90 5.67
CA ILE A 160 -3.12 5.92 5.56
C ILE A 160 -2.62 7.32 5.96
N ALA A 161 -1.66 7.42 6.89
CA ALA A 161 -1.09 8.70 7.32
C ALA A 161 -0.38 9.47 6.19
N MET A 162 0.01 8.81 5.12
CA MET A 162 0.52 9.46 3.91
C MET A 162 -0.58 10.14 3.09
N GLU A 163 -1.86 9.85 3.38
CA GLU A 163 -3.05 10.29 2.62
C GLU A 163 -2.93 9.95 1.12
N PRO A 164 -2.69 8.68 0.78
CA PRO A 164 -2.51 8.27 -0.59
C PRO A 164 -3.81 8.42 -1.39
N GLU A 165 -3.68 8.74 -2.69
CA GLU A 165 -4.81 8.84 -3.62
C GLU A 165 -5.37 7.48 -4.02
N VAL A 166 -4.53 6.46 -3.98
CA VAL A 166 -4.87 5.06 -4.24
C VAL A 166 -4.33 4.20 -3.09
N VAL A 167 -5.15 3.32 -2.57
CA VAL A 167 -4.71 2.32 -1.57
C VAL A 167 -4.88 0.92 -2.13
N ILE A 168 -3.80 0.16 -2.07
CA ILE A 168 -3.77 -1.24 -2.48
C ILE A 168 -3.66 -2.10 -1.22
N PHE A 169 -4.52 -3.11 -1.11
CA PHE A 169 -4.48 -4.08 -0.03
C PHE A 169 -4.15 -5.47 -0.61
N ASP A 170 -3.04 -6.06 -0.15
CA ASP A 170 -2.68 -7.44 -0.49
C ASP A 170 -3.25 -8.40 0.55
N GLU A 171 -4.29 -9.15 0.20
CA GLU A 171 -4.97 -10.12 1.07
C GLU A 171 -5.31 -9.57 2.48
N PRO A 172 -6.05 -8.45 2.59
CA PRO A 172 -6.22 -7.71 3.86
C PRO A 172 -6.89 -8.53 4.96
N THR A 173 -7.57 -9.62 4.64
CA THR A 173 -8.30 -10.47 5.59
C THR A 173 -7.53 -11.74 5.96
N ALA A 174 -6.34 -11.98 5.39
CA ALA A 174 -5.56 -13.18 5.66
C ALA A 174 -5.23 -13.32 7.16
N GLY A 175 -5.52 -14.49 7.74
CA GLY A 175 -5.23 -14.79 9.14
C GLY A 175 -6.12 -14.10 10.18
N LEU A 176 -7.20 -13.44 9.76
CA LEU A 176 -8.17 -12.81 10.67
C LEU A 176 -9.38 -13.70 10.95
N ASP A 177 -9.97 -13.51 12.12
CA ASP A 177 -11.28 -14.02 12.44
C ASP A 177 -12.41 -13.25 11.71
N PRO A 178 -13.65 -13.75 11.68
CA PRO A 178 -14.74 -13.10 10.96
C PRO A 178 -15.02 -11.65 11.41
N ALA A 179 -14.84 -11.32 12.68
CA ALA A 179 -15.04 -9.97 13.19
C ALA A 179 -13.93 -9.02 12.70
N GLY A 180 -12.68 -9.48 12.72
CA GLY A 180 -11.54 -8.76 12.15
C GLY A 180 -11.69 -8.51 10.65
N CYS A 181 -12.15 -9.51 9.89
CA CYS A 181 -12.45 -9.36 8.48
C CYS A 181 -13.50 -8.27 8.23
N ALA A 182 -14.62 -8.31 8.95
CA ALA A 182 -15.70 -7.32 8.82
C ALA A 182 -15.21 -5.90 9.16
N SER A 183 -14.40 -5.76 10.21
CA SER A 183 -13.82 -4.47 10.62
C SER A 183 -12.92 -3.88 9.53
N ILE A 184 -11.97 -4.65 8.99
CA ILE A 184 -11.05 -4.17 7.95
C ILE A 184 -11.78 -3.83 6.65
N LEU A 185 -12.70 -4.69 6.21
CA LEU A 185 -13.49 -4.41 5.00
C LEU A 185 -14.40 -3.19 5.19
N GLY A 186 -14.89 -2.95 6.40
CA GLY A 186 -15.60 -1.73 6.76
C GLY A 186 -14.73 -0.48 6.57
N ASN A 187 -13.52 -0.49 7.13
CA ASN A 187 -12.57 0.62 7.01
C ASN A 187 -12.18 0.89 5.54
N ILE A 188 -11.94 -0.18 4.75
CA ILE A 188 -11.62 -0.04 3.31
C ILE A 188 -12.77 0.68 2.57
N ARG A 189 -14.01 0.27 2.83
CA ARG A 189 -15.20 0.88 2.21
C ARG A 189 -15.40 2.34 2.64
N ASP A 190 -15.06 2.68 3.88
CA ASP A 190 -15.17 4.05 4.38
C ASP A 190 -14.07 4.96 3.83
N TYR A 191 -12.90 4.40 3.48
CA TYR A 191 -11.84 5.14 2.78
C TYR A 191 -12.21 5.52 1.34
N GLN A 192 -13.06 4.72 0.69
CA GLN A 192 -13.52 4.98 -0.68
C GLN A 192 -14.48 6.20 -0.79
N LYS A 193 -15.18 6.57 0.30
CA LYS A 193 -16.16 7.69 0.31
C LYS A 193 -15.47 9.04 0.41
#